data_e15a5311b3c0453775c40d55cc493e6b
#
_entry.id   e15a5311b3c0453775c40d55cc493e6b
#
_cell.length_a   1.000
_cell.length_b   1.000
_cell.length_c   1.000
_cell.angle_alpha   90.00
_cell.angle_beta   90.00
_cell.angle_gamma   90.00
#
_symmetry.space_group_name_H-M   'P 1'
#
loop_
_entity.id
_entity.type
_entity.pdbx_description
1 polymer ?
#
loop_
_entity_poly.entity_id
_entity_poly.type
_entity_poly.pdbx_seq_one_letter_code
_entity_poly.pdbx_strand_id
1 'polypeptide(L)'
;MPADTADLPPIAIIGAGSMGGAILQGLVRSGLATSGVTVTNRTRGKADALADLDGVTSIALEERPDGNAEAAASARIVLIGVKPAMVPDLLRELAPHLAPDTIVVSLAAGVTIATFEKILGERASVLRSMPNTPAVVGAAVTGLAAGTNASEDDVALVRALFETVGSVIEVPESQMDALSTISGSGPAYFFLLVEEFTRAAVAKGFTQPEARAMAEQTFIGAAALLAASDVDPAELRRRVTSPNGTTERAIGVLQDARLDELFGRATDAALARAREMAAGS
;
A
#
# COMPACT_ATOMS: atom_id res chain seq x y z
N MET A 1 9.35 -22.34 8.77
CA MET A 1 10.61 -21.65 9.14
C MET A 1 10.50 -20.27 8.53
N PRO A 2 10.52 -19.17 9.29
CA PRO A 2 10.68 -17.86 8.65
C PRO A 2 12.04 -17.91 7.92
N ALA A 3 12.04 -17.44 6.64
CA ALA A 3 13.27 -17.23 5.91
C ALA A 3 14.20 -16.35 6.76
N ASP A 4 15.51 -16.59 6.69
CA ASP A 4 16.54 -15.72 7.26
C ASP A 4 16.20 -14.28 6.82
N THR A 5 15.65 -13.49 7.73
CA THR A 5 15.31 -12.10 7.46
C THR A 5 16.62 -11.32 7.46
N ALA A 6 17.26 -11.27 6.28
CA ALA A 6 18.44 -10.44 6.11
C ALA A 6 18.10 -8.99 6.47
N ASP A 7 19.01 -8.35 7.21
CA ASP A 7 18.90 -6.93 7.55
C ASP A 7 18.75 -6.11 6.26
N LEU A 8 17.81 -5.18 6.25
CA LEU A 8 17.61 -4.28 5.13
C LEU A 8 18.78 -3.27 5.04
N PRO A 9 19.26 -2.96 3.84
CA PRO A 9 20.28 -1.94 3.64
C PRO A 9 19.75 -0.54 4.01
N PRO A 10 20.60 0.53 4.01
CA PRO A 10 20.14 1.88 4.27
C PRO A 10 19.00 2.30 3.34
N ILE A 11 17.95 2.90 3.91
CA ILE A 11 16.72 3.29 3.21
C ILE A 11 16.53 4.80 3.29
N ALA A 12 16.14 5.42 2.17
CA ALA A 12 15.62 6.78 2.15
C ALA A 12 14.14 6.78 1.77
N ILE A 13 13.32 7.55 2.50
CA ILE A 13 11.92 7.80 2.15
C ILE A 13 11.76 9.28 1.81
N ILE A 14 11.72 9.58 0.52
CA ILE A 14 11.58 10.95 0.03
C ILE A 14 10.09 11.32 0.02
N GLY A 15 9.70 12.16 0.98
CA GLY A 15 8.31 12.52 1.19
C GLY A 15 7.56 11.51 2.07
N ALA A 16 7.89 11.46 3.37
CA ALA A 16 7.21 10.61 4.34
C ALA A 16 5.81 11.16 4.69
N GLY A 17 4.92 11.18 3.69
CA GLY A 17 3.50 11.48 3.86
C GLY A 17 2.75 10.30 4.49
N SER A 18 1.43 10.19 4.22
CA SER A 18 0.60 9.13 4.81
C SER A 18 1.15 7.72 4.54
N MET A 19 1.44 7.40 3.26
CA MET A 19 1.92 6.07 2.89
C MET A 19 3.38 5.85 3.30
N GLY A 20 4.28 6.81 3.02
CA GLY A 20 5.68 6.74 3.44
C GLY A 20 5.82 6.63 4.96
N GLY A 21 4.97 7.34 5.71
CA GLY A 21 4.92 7.23 7.17
C GLY A 21 4.43 5.85 7.67
N ALA A 22 3.45 5.25 7.00
CA ALA A 22 2.99 3.90 7.34
C ALA A 22 4.08 2.85 7.11
N ILE A 23 4.81 2.94 5.98
CA ILE A 23 5.94 2.07 5.66
C ILE A 23 7.06 2.26 6.70
N LEU A 24 7.41 3.52 7.04
CA LEU A 24 8.39 3.82 8.08
C LEU A 24 8.02 3.15 9.40
N GLN A 25 6.78 3.29 9.85
CA GLN A 25 6.30 2.64 11.09
C GLN A 25 6.39 1.12 11.04
N GLY A 26 6.14 0.52 9.87
CA GLY A 26 6.32 -0.92 9.64
C GLY A 26 7.79 -1.33 9.78
N LEU A 27 8.68 -0.60 9.14
CA LEU A 27 10.14 -0.82 9.21
C LEU A 27 10.66 -0.72 10.64
N VAL A 28 10.29 0.32 11.38
CA VAL A 28 10.69 0.50 12.79
C VAL A 28 10.17 -0.65 13.65
N ARG A 29 8.90 -1.04 13.51
CA ARG A 29 8.32 -2.16 14.28
C ARG A 29 8.94 -3.51 13.96
N SER A 30 9.36 -3.73 12.72
CA SER A 30 9.95 -5.01 12.30
C SER A 30 11.37 -5.22 12.84
N GLY A 31 12.09 -4.14 13.14
CA GLY A 31 13.51 -4.18 13.51
C GLY A 31 14.46 -4.58 12.37
N LEU A 32 13.97 -4.69 11.12
CA LEU A 32 14.78 -5.12 9.96
C LEU A 32 15.63 -3.99 9.36
N ALA A 33 15.35 -2.73 9.66
CA ALA A 33 16.08 -1.59 9.13
C ALA A 33 17.26 -1.19 10.03
N THR A 34 18.13 -2.14 10.37
CA THR A 34 19.27 -1.95 11.29
C THR A 34 20.31 -0.98 10.75
N SER A 35 20.40 -0.82 9.43
CA SER A 35 21.29 0.14 8.76
C SER A 35 20.78 1.59 8.76
N GLY A 36 19.57 1.81 9.31
CA GLY A 36 18.94 3.12 9.45
C GLY A 36 18.01 3.51 8.30
N VAL A 37 17.08 4.40 8.64
CA VAL A 37 16.12 4.99 7.68
C VAL A 37 16.24 6.51 7.71
N THR A 38 16.51 7.15 6.57
CA THR A 38 16.46 8.60 6.42
C THR A 38 15.13 9.00 5.78
N VAL A 39 14.39 9.91 6.40
CA VAL A 39 13.12 10.40 5.86
C VAL A 39 13.17 11.89 5.61
N THR A 40 12.54 12.35 4.52
CA THR A 40 12.42 13.77 4.25
C THR A 40 10.97 14.22 4.29
N ASN A 41 10.73 15.38 4.84
CA ASN A 41 9.44 16.05 4.86
C ASN A 41 9.62 17.53 4.50
N ARG A 42 8.62 18.13 3.85
CA ARG A 42 8.70 19.53 3.45
C ARG A 42 8.82 20.47 4.64
N THR A 43 8.08 20.22 5.73
CA THR A 43 7.99 21.12 6.88
C THR A 43 8.60 20.52 8.14
N ARG A 44 9.14 21.37 9.01
CA ARG A 44 9.71 21.01 10.30
C ARG A 44 8.73 20.22 11.16
N GLY A 45 7.49 20.68 11.31
CA GLY A 45 6.52 19.98 12.17
C GLY A 45 6.22 18.54 11.75
N LYS A 46 6.34 18.21 10.44
CA LYS A 46 6.23 16.83 9.97
C LYS A 46 7.51 16.02 10.21
N ALA A 47 8.66 16.67 10.13
CA ALA A 47 9.93 16.03 10.40
C ALA A 47 10.08 15.75 11.90
N ASP A 48 9.76 16.72 12.76
CA ASP A 48 9.80 16.58 14.22
C ASP A 48 8.93 15.42 14.73
N ALA A 49 7.77 15.21 14.11
CA ALA A 49 6.87 14.10 14.47
C ALA A 49 7.47 12.70 14.23
N LEU A 50 8.57 12.58 13.50
CA LEU A 50 9.25 11.32 13.19
C LEU A 50 10.67 11.25 13.79
N ALA A 51 11.15 12.33 14.42
CA ALA A 51 12.54 12.46 14.89
C ALA A 51 12.86 11.54 16.09
N ASP A 52 11.84 11.18 16.88
CA ASP A 52 12.00 10.35 18.08
C ASP A 52 11.94 8.83 17.78
N LEU A 53 11.80 8.43 16.51
CA LEU A 53 11.78 7.03 16.13
C LEU A 53 13.20 6.45 16.09
N ASP A 54 13.39 5.31 16.74
CA ASP A 54 14.69 4.63 16.80
C ASP A 54 15.20 4.27 15.38
N GLY A 55 16.47 4.58 15.11
CA GLY A 55 17.10 4.29 13.81
C GLY A 55 16.63 5.19 12.67
N VAL A 56 15.89 6.28 12.95
CA VAL A 56 15.36 7.20 11.96
C VAL A 56 16.08 8.55 12.00
N THR A 57 16.58 8.99 10.84
CA THR A 57 17.04 10.36 10.62
C THR A 57 15.95 11.13 9.89
N SER A 58 15.36 12.13 10.52
CA SER A 58 14.27 12.93 9.94
C SER A 58 14.76 14.31 9.52
N ILE A 59 14.53 14.68 8.26
CA ILE A 59 15.00 15.91 7.63
C ILE A 59 13.83 16.81 7.23
N ALA A 60 13.85 18.07 7.67
CA ALA A 60 12.94 19.13 7.22
C ALA A 60 13.55 19.89 6.03
N LEU A 61 12.92 19.82 4.86
CA LEU A 61 13.46 20.47 3.64
C LEU A 61 13.43 22.00 3.70
N GLU A 62 12.55 22.60 4.50
CA GLU A 62 12.55 24.04 4.72
C GLU A 62 13.78 24.55 5.48
N GLU A 63 14.46 23.67 6.25
CA GLU A 63 15.71 23.97 6.96
C GLU A 63 16.94 23.44 6.21
N ARG A 64 16.78 22.33 5.47
CA ARG A 64 17.83 21.66 4.69
C ARG A 64 17.32 21.39 3.27
N PRO A 65 17.38 22.37 2.37
CA PRO A 65 16.85 22.23 1.00
C PRO A 65 17.45 21.06 0.23
N ASP A 66 18.72 20.73 0.45
CA ASP A 66 19.43 19.61 -0.22
C ASP A 66 19.17 18.24 0.46
N GLY A 67 18.28 18.18 1.46
CA GLY A 67 18.02 16.99 2.27
C GLY A 67 17.54 15.77 1.47
N ASN A 68 16.85 15.96 0.35
CA ASN A 68 16.46 14.86 -0.55
C ASN A 68 17.70 14.22 -1.19
N ALA A 69 18.60 15.04 -1.71
CA ALA A 69 19.83 14.58 -2.36
C ALA A 69 20.74 13.87 -1.34
N GLU A 70 20.90 14.44 -0.13
CA GLU A 70 21.67 13.83 0.96
C GLU A 70 21.10 12.46 1.37
N ALA A 71 19.78 12.37 1.55
CA ALA A 71 19.11 11.11 1.88
C ALA A 71 19.30 10.06 0.79
N ALA A 72 19.09 10.43 -0.47
CA ALA A 72 19.22 9.53 -1.61
C ALA A 72 20.67 9.04 -1.81
N ALA A 73 21.66 9.91 -1.61
CA ALA A 73 23.09 9.57 -1.76
C ALA A 73 23.57 8.54 -0.73
N SER A 74 22.94 8.47 0.44
CA SER A 74 23.31 7.56 1.54
C SER A 74 22.54 6.24 1.55
N ALA A 75 21.58 6.05 0.66
CA ALA A 75 20.68 4.91 0.70
C ALA A 75 20.89 3.93 -0.47
N ARG A 76 20.68 2.65 -0.19
CA ARG A 76 20.59 1.59 -1.22
C ARG A 76 19.17 1.47 -1.78
N ILE A 77 18.14 1.76 -0.95
CA ILE A 77 16.73 1.78 -1.37
C ILE A 77 16.17 3.18 -1.16
N VAL A 78 15.64 3.78 -2.23
CA VAL A 78 15.04 5.13 -2.21
C VAL A 78 13.56 5.04 -2.59
N LEU A 79 12.69 5.25 -1.62
CA LEU A 79 11.23 5.29 -1.82
C LEU A 79 10.79 6.70 -2.22
N ILE A 80 10.10 6.84 -3.34
CA ILE A 80 9.58 8.12 -3.85
C ILE A 80 8.11 8.26 -3.47
N GLY A 81 7.85 8.98 -2.36
CA GLY A 81 6.52 9.15 -1.76
C GLY A 81 5.90 10.54 -1.97
N VAL A 82 6.35 11.29 -2.97
CA VAL A 82 5.78 12.60 -3.32
C VAL A 82 4.57 12.47 -4.26
N LYS A 83 3.83 13.57 -4.44
CA LYS A 83 2.69 13.59 -5.38
C LYS A 83 3.18 13.31 -6.81
N PRO A 84 2.39 12.59 -7.65
CA PRO A 84 2.79 12.20 -9.01
C PRO A 84 3.37 13.33 -9.86
N ALA A 85 2.75 14.52 -9.85
CA ALA A 85 3.21 15.67 -10.63
C ALA A 85 4.60 16.19 -10.22
N MET A 86 5.10 15.85 -9.02
CA MET A 86 6.41 16.27 -8.53
C MET A 86 7.53 15.28 -8.89
N VAL A 87 7.16 14.07 -9.29
CA VAL A 87 8.13 12.97 -9.50
C VAL A 87 9.19 13.32 -10.56
N PRO A 88 8.86 13.84 -11.75
CA PRO A 88 9.87 14.09 -12.78
C PRO A 88 10.95 15.08 -12.34
N ASP A 89 10.58 16.16 -11.65
CA ASP A 89 11.53 17.17 -11.19
C ASP A 89 12.40 16.63 -10.05
N LEU A 90 11.77 15.93 -9.10
CA LEU A 90 12.48 15.26 -8.03
C LEU A 90 13.51 14.24 -8.57
N LEU A 91 13.13 13.41 -9.53
CA LEU A 91 14.07 12.43 -10.10
C LEU A 91 15.27 13.10 -10.79
N ARG A 92 15.08 14.25 -11.48
CA ARG A 92 16.19 15.03 -12.05
C ARG A 92 17.12 15.60 -10.97
N GLU A 93 16.57 16.05 -9.85
CA GLU A 93 17.31 16.49 -8.68
C GLU A 93 18.16 15.34 -8.11
N LEU A 94 17.55 14.16 -7.91
CA LEU A 94 18.21 13.03 -7.27
C LEU A 94 19.22 12.30 -8.16
N ALA A 95 18.99 12.21 -9.47
CA ALA A 95 19.78 11.39 -10.39
C ALA A 95 21.32 11.60 -10.30
N PRO A 96 21.87 12.83 -10.13
CA PRO A 96 23.30 13.02 -9.97
C PRO A 96 23.88 12.49 -8.65
N HIS A 97 23.04 12.27 -7.65
CA HIS A 97 23.42 11.94 -6.28
C HIS A 97 23.22 10.45 -5.94
N LEU A 98 22.53 9.68 -6.81
CA LEU A 98 22.33 8.26 -6.59
C LEU A 98 23.65 7.50 -6.65
N ALA A 99 23.90 6.66 -5.66
CA ALA A 99 25.02 5.74 -5.67
C ALA A 99 24.84 4.66 -6.76
N PRO A 100 25.93 4.02 -7.21
CA PRO A 100 25.81 2.82 -8.02
C PRO A 100 24.92 1.77 -7.34
N ASP A 101 24.16 1.02 -8.13
CA ASP A 101 23.25 -0.05 -7.67
C ASP A 101 22.07 0.45 -6.79
N THR A 102 21.78 1.74 -6.71
CA THR A 102 20.61 2.23 -5.98
C THR A 102 19.31 1.67 -6.57
N ILE A 103 18.42 1.22 -5.69
CA ILE A 103 17.06 0.79 -6.02
C ILE A 103 16.11 1.97 -5.77
N VAL A 104 15.46 2.46 -6.82
CA VAL A 104 14.45 3.53 -6.71
C VAL A 104 13.05 2.91 -6.82
N VAL A 105 12.25 3.09 -5.77
CA VAL A 105 10.91 2.52 -5.69
C VAL A 105 9.86 3.61 -5.73
N SER A 106 8.99 3.56 -6.74
CA SER A 106 7.86 4.47 -6.85
C SER A 106 6.72 4.07 -5.92
N LEU A 107 6.23 5.03 -5.11
CA LEU A 107 4.96 4.97 -4.39
C LEU A 107 3.90 5.84 -5.08
N ALA A 108 4.26 6.51 -6.19
CA ALA A 108 3.41 7.49 -6.87
C ALA A 108 2.43 6.79 -7.82
N ALA A 109 1.13 6.90 -7.52
CA ALA A 109 0.09 6.35 -8.38
C ALA A 109 0.13 6.99 -9.78
N GLY A 110 -0.05 6.18 -10.82
CA GLY A 110 -0.13 6.65 -12.22
C GLY A 110 1.22 7.01 -12.88
N VAL A 111 2.34 6.99 -12.15
CA VAL A 111 3.67 7.22 -12.75
C VAL A 111 4.29 5.88 -13.12
N THR A 112 4.63 5.72 -14.39
CA THR A 112 5.13 4.45 -14.95
C THR A 112 6.62 4.24 -14.68
N ILE A 113 7.05 2.98 -14.68
CA ILE A 113 8.46 2.59 -14.64
C ILE A 113 9.24 3.27 -15.78
N ALA A 114 8.69 3.29 -16.98
CA ALA A 114 9.30 3.94 -18.13
C ALA A 114 9.59 5.45 -17.90
N THR A 115 8.75 6.15 -17.12
CA THR A 115 9.00 7.55 -16.75
C THR A 115 10.22 7.67 -15.84
N PHE A 116 10.38 6.79 -14.87
CA PHE A 116 11.54 6.73 -14.00
C PHE A 116 12.81 6.38 -14.77
N GLU A 117 12.78 5.32 -15.55
CA GLU A 117 13.93 4.83 -16.35
C GLU A 117 14.39 5.87 -17.37
N LYS A 118 13.48 6.59 -18.00
CA LYS A 118 13.81 7.68 -18.94
C LYS A 118 14.63 8.79 -18.28
N ILE A 119 14.40 9.07 -17.00
CA ILE A 119 15.08 10.16 -16.26
C ILE A 119 16.36 9.65 -15.61
N LEU A 120 16.32 8.46 -14.99
CA LEU A 120 17.43 7.90 -14.24
C LEU A 120 18.44 7.16 -15.13
N GLY A 121 18.01 6.66 -16.29
CA GLY A 121 18.83 5.80 -17.16
C GLY A 121 19.23 4.52 -16.45
N GLU A 122 20.44 4.04 -16.72
CA GLU A 122 21.00 2.81 -16.15
C GLU A 122 21.61 3.02 -14.74
N ARG A 123 21.39 4.19 -14.13
CA ARG A 123 22.00 4.54 -12.84
C ARG A 123 21.35 3.89 -11.64
N ALA A 124 20.12 3.41 -11.80
CA ALA A 124 19.36 2.81 -10.73
C ALA A 124 18.46 1.68 -11.25
N SER A 125 18.25 0.68 -10.42
CA SER A 125 17.14 -0.26 -10.59
C SER A 125 15.83 0.43 -10.22
N VAL A 126 14.80 0.28 -11.04
CA VAL A 126 13.49 0.90 -10.80
C VAL A 126 12.46 -0.16 -10.49
N LEU A 127 11.71 0.03 -9.40
CA LEU A 127 10.53 -0.77 -9.10
C LEU A 127 9.32 0.16 -8.87
N ARG A 128 8.14 -0.30 -9.27
CA ARG A 128 6.88 0.38 -8.98
C ARG A 128 6.11 -0.41 -7.93
N SER A 129 5.66 0.25 -6.88
CA SER A 129 4.85 -0.36 -5.84
C SER A 129 3.49 0.33 -5.72
N MET A 130 2.51 -0.45 -5.28
CA MET A 130 1.15 0.05 -5.02
C MET A 130 0.63 -0.54 -3.70
N PRO A 131 1.12 -0.06 -2.56
CA PRO A 131 0.57 -0.40 -1.25
C PRO A 131 -0.81 0.23 -1.05
N ASN A 132 -1.61 -0.33 -0.13
CA ASN A 132 -2.90 0.21 0.25
C ASN A 132 -2.93 0.71 1.70
N THR A 133 -4.00 1.42 2.08
CA THR A 133 -4.13 2.09 3.38
C THR A 133 -4.02 1.18 4.62
N PRO A 134 -4.39 -0.13 4.61
CA PRO A 134 -4.15 -1.01 5.74
C PRO A 134 -2.68 -1.18 6.14
N ALA A 135 -1.71 -0.63 5.39
CA ALA A 135 -0.31 -0.54 5.79
C ALA A 135 -0.13 0.08 7.20
N VAL A 136 -0.98 1.01 7.61
CA VAL A 136 -0.92 1.65 8.93
C VAL A 136 -1.09 0.66 10.09
N VAL A 137 -1.76 -0.47 9.84
CA VAL A 137 -1.97 -1.55 10.81
C VAL A 137 -1.21 -2.84 10.46
N GLY A 138 -0.28 -2.79 9.49
CA GLY A 138 0.53 -3.94 9.10
C GLY A 138 -0.23 -5.02 8.30
N ALA A 139 -1.32 -4.64 7.65
CA ALA A 139 -2.20 -5.54 6.90
C ALA A 139 -2.41 -5.08 5.44
N ALA A 140 -1.39 -4.46 4.85
CA ALA A 140 -1.44 -4.02 3.46
C ALA A 140 -1.43 -5.19 2.48
N VAL A 141 -1.93 -4.90 1.28
CA VAL A 141 -1.56 -5.62 0.05
C VAL A 141 -0.78 -4.65 -0.81
N THR A 142 0.46 -5.01 -1.13
CA THR A 142 1.33 -4.20 -2.00
C THR A 142 1.53 -4.90 -3.32
N GLY A 143 1.06 -4.29 -4.41
CA GLY A 143 1.50 -4.69 -5.75
C GLY A 143 2.94 -4.23 -5.99
N LEU A 144 3.76 -5.09 -6.59
CA LEU A 144 5.15 -4.79 -6.93
C LEU A 144 5.43 -5.17 -8.38
N ALA A 145 6.00 -4.25 -9.15
CA ALA A 145 6.44 -4.48 -10.52
C ALA A 145 7.90 -4.04 -10.67
N ALA A 146 8.68 -4.88 -11.34
CA ALA A 146 10.09 -4.65 -11.61
C ALA A 146 10.28 -3.92 -12.95
N GLY A 147 11.22 -2.99 -13.00
CA GLY A 147 11.71 -2.34 -14.22
C GLY A 147 12.77 -3.17 -14.94
N THR A 148 13.27 -2.60 -16.03
CA THR A 148 14.16 -3.32 -16.97
C THR A 148 15.50 -3.72 -16.33
N ASN A 149 16.04 -2.89 -15.44
CA ASN A 149 17.35 -3.09 -14.81
C ASN A 149 17.26 -3.68 -13.39
N ALA A 150 16.06 -4.00 -12.90
CA ALA A 150 15.89 -4.57 -11.57
C ALA A 150 16.26 -6.06 -11.58
N SER A 151 17.20 -6.44 -10.72
CA SER A 151 17.59 -7.83 -10.51
C SER A 151 16.58 -8.57 -9.60
N GLU A 152 16.66 -9.90 -9.57
CA GLU A 152 15.88 -10.72 -8.62
C GLU A 152 16.21 -10.35 -7.16
N ASP A 153 17.47 -10.03 -6.87
CA ASP A 153 17.91 -9.59 -5.54
C ASP A 153 17.29 -8.22 -5.16
N ASP A 154 17.20 -7.29 -6.11
CA ASP A 154 16.53 -6.00 -5.87
C ASP A 154 15.03 -6.18 -5.57
N VAL A 155 14.38 -7.07 -6.32
CA VAL A 155 12.97 -7.42 -6.08
C VAL A 155 12.81 -8.06 -4.70
N ALA A 156 13.69 -8.98 -4.31
CA ALA A 156 13.65 -9.64 -3.00
C ALA A 156 13.83 -8.64 -1.85
N LEU A 157 14.77 -7.69 -1.96
CA LEU A 157 14.98 -6.64 -0.96
C LEU A 157 13.74 -5.74 -0.80
N VAL A 158 13.17 -5.30 -1.91
CA VAL A 158 11.98 -4.43 -1.89
C VAL A 158 10.74 -5.20 -1.41
N ARG A 159 10.61 -6.49 -1.75
CA ARG A 159 9.59 -7.37 -1.20
C ARG A 159 9.70 -7.43 0.33
N ALA A 160 10.88 -7.77 0.88
CA ALA A 160 11.12 -7.85 2.31
C ALA A 160 10.77 -6.53 3.02
N LEU A 161 11.07 -5.38 2.39
CA LEU A 161 10.68 -4.07 2.90
C LEU A 161 9.15 -3.94 3.02
N PHE A 162 8.39 -4.27 1.97
CA PHE A 162 6.93 -4.14 2.01
C PHE A 162 6.24 -5.22 2.86
N GLU A 163 6.85 -6.38 3.06
CA GLU A 163 6.36 -7.42 3.97
C GLU A 163 6.34 -6.96 5.44
N THR A 164 7.07 -5.90 5.79
CA THR A 164 6.96 -5.25 7.12
C THR A 164 5.61 -4.58 7.37
N VAL A 165 4.83 -4.33 6.32
CA VAL A 165 3.51 -3.67 6.39
C VAL A 165 2.37 -4.52 5.85
N GLY A 166 2.63 -5.76 5.42
CA GLY A 166 1.59 -6.67 4.92
C GLY A 166 2.11 -7.67 3.90
N SER A 167 1.27 -8.11 2.98
CA SER A 167 1.64 -9.05 1.92
C SER A 167 2.03 -8.34 0.62
N VAL A 168 2.88 -8.98 -0.18
CA VAL A 168 3.35 -8.47 -1.48
C VAL A 168 2.89 -9.41 -2.59
N ILE A 169 2.38 -8.83 -3.67
CA ILE A 169 2.00 -9.54 -4.90
C ILE A 169 2.81 -8.95 -6.06
N GLU A 170 3.69 -9.75 -6.64
CA GLU A 170 4.41 -9.37 -7.85
C GLU A 170 3.50 -9.51 -9.07
N VAL A 171 3.46 -8.45 -9.86
CA VAL A 171 2.66 -8.38 -11.08
C VAL A 171 3.44 -7.66 -12.18
N PRO A 172 3.21 -7.96 -13.47
CA PRO A 172 3.71 -7.11 -14.53
C PRO A 172 3.12 -5.70 -14.40
N GLU A 173 3.88 -4.65 -14.78
CA GLU A 173 3.43 -3.27 -14.65
C GLU A 173 2.07 -3.01 -15.31
N SER A 174 1.78 -3.69 -16.41
CA SER A 174 0.50 -3.59 -17.11
C SER A 174 -0.74 -3.97 -16.28
N GLN A 175 -0.55 -4.68 -15.16
CA GLN A 175 -1.61 -5.06 -14.23
C GLN A 175 -1.72 -4.14 -13.01
N MET A 176 -0.80 -3.19 -12.81
CA MET A 176 -0.78 -2.32 -11.62
C MET A 176 -2.04 -1.48 -11.48
N ASP A 177 -2.58 -0.95 -12.57
CA ASP A 177 -3.80 -0.16 -12.52
C ASP A 177 -5.01 -1.04 -12.18
N ALA A 178 -5.10 -2.24 -12.73
CA ALA A 178 -6.14 -3.22 -12.37
C ALA A 178 -6.02 -3.65 -10.89
N LEU A 179 -4.82 -3.97 -10.43
CA LEU A 179 -4.54 -4.28 -9.02
C LEU A 179 -5.02 -3.15 -8.10
N SER A 180 -4.76 -1.89 -8.48
CA SER A 180 -5.18 -0.72 -7.72
C SER A 180 -6.69 -0.65 -7.53
N THR A 181 -7.50 -1.11 -8.50
CA THR A 181 -8.96 -1.13 -8.36
C THR A 181 -9.45 -2.16 -7.35
N ILE A 182 -8.68 -3.20 -7.11
CA ILE A 182 -8.99 -4.26 -6.15
C ILE A 182 -8.40 -3.93 -4.77
N SER A 183 -7.08 -3.87 -4.64
CA SER A 183 -6.42 -3.69 -3.35
C SER A 183 -6.36 -2.23 -2.91
N GLY A 184 -6.12 -1.29 -3.82
CA GLY A 184 -6.04 0.14 -3.52
C GLY A 184 -7.39 0.73 -3.12
N SER A 185 -8.44 0.45 -3.91
CA SER A 185 -9.80 0.93 -3.67
C SER A 185 -10.61 0.03 -2.72
N GLY A 186 -10.23 -1.24 -2.58
CA GLY A 186 -10.93 -2.24 -1.78
C GLY A 186 -11.27 -1.83 -0.36
N PRO A 187 -10.38 -1.15 0.40
CA PRO A 187 -10.73 -0.65 1.72
C PRO A 187 -11.97 0.26 1.73
N ALA A 188 -12.13 1.11 0.71
CA ALA A 188 -13.33 1.96 0.59
C ALA A 188 -14.60 1.15 0.33
N TYR A 189 -14.52 0.07 -0.46
CA TYR A 189 -15.65 -0.83 -0.69
C TYR A 189 -16.06 -1.53 0.61
N PHE A 190 -15.09 -1.99 1.38
CA PHE A 190 -15.33 -2.59 2.68
C PHE A 190 -16.00 -1.62 3.65
N PHE A 191 -15.50 -0.39 3.76
CA PHE A 191 -16.12 0.62 4.63
C PHE A 191 -17.54 0.96 4.22
N LEU A 192 -17.83 1.06 2.92
CA LEU A 192 -19.19 1.24 2.41
C LEU A 192 -20.11 0.08 2.84
N LEU A 193 -19.64 -1.17 2.75
CA LEU A 193 -20.43 -2.32 3.19
C LEU A 193 -20.73 -2.27 4.69
N VAL A 194 -19.77 -1.85 5.53
CA VAL A 194 -19.98 -1.65 6.97
C VAL A 194 -21.03 -0.56 7.23
N GLU A 195 -20.97 0.56 6.48
CA GLU A 195 -21.95 1.64 6.59
C GLU A 195 -23.37 1.14 6.23
N GLU A 196 -23.54 0.46 5.11
CA GLU A 196 -24.85 -0.02 4.69
C GLU A 196 -25.40 -1.11 5.63
N PHE A 197 -24.54 -1.98 6.16
CA PHE A 197 -24.92 -2.98 7.14
C PHE A 197 -25.35 -2.34 8.47
N THR A 198 -24.66 -1.26 8.89
CA THR A 198 -25.06 -0.45 10.04
C THR A 198 -26.44 0.17 9.83
N ARG A 199 -26.72 0.75 8.65
CA ARG A 199 -28.04 1.32 8.31
C ARG A 199 -29.14 0.25 8.39
N ALA A 200 -28.85 -0.95 7.88
CA ALA A 200 -29.79 -2.08 7.94
C ALA A 200 -30.11 -2.47 9.40
N ALA A 201 -29.12 -2.45 10.30
CA ALA A 201 -29.32 -2.74 11.71
C ALA A 201 -30.19 -1.64 12.40
N VAL A 202 -29.94 -0.37 12.12
CA VAL A 202 -30.80 0.74 12.61
C VAL A 202 -32.24 0.56 12.15
N ALA A 203 -32.46 0.17 10.90
CA ALA A 203 -33.79 -0.12 10.35
C ALA A 203 -34.50 -1.33 11.03
N LYS A 204 -33.75 -2.18 11.76
CA LYS A 204 -34.27 -3.27 12.60
C LYS A 204 -34.57 -2.84 14.03
N GLY A 205 -34.38 -1.56 14.39
CA GLY A 205 -34.72 -0.99 15.70
C GLY A 205 -33.56 -0.87 16.68
N PHE A 206 -32.33 -1.17 16.27
CA PHE A 206 -31.15 -0.93 17.11
C PHE A 206 -30.79 0.56 17.13
N THR A 207 -30.24 1.02 18.25
CA THR A 207 -29.66 2.37 18.30
C THR A 207 -28.42 2.49 17.41
N GLN A 208 -28.08 3.68 16.97
CA GLN A 208 -26.90 3.91 16.12
C GLN A 208 -25.60 3.35 16.72
N PRO A 209 -25.29 3.51 18.02
CA PRO A 209 -24.08 2.90 18.62
C PRO A 209 -24.10 1.37 18.60
N GLU A 210 -25.25 0.76 18.93
CA GLU A 210 -25.39 -0.72 18.88
C GLU A 210 -25.25 -1.27 17.46
N ALA A 211 -25.92 -0.63 16.50
CA ALA A 211 -25.87 -1.01 15.09
C ALA A 211 -24.43 -0.96 14.55
N ARG A 212 -23.71 0.13 14.87
CA ARG A 212 -22.32 0.30 14.49
C ARG A 212 -21.42 -0.77 15.11
N ALA A 213 -21.51 -0.98 16.42
CA ALA A 213 -20.72 -1.98 17.12
C ALA A 213 -20.94 -3.39 16.56
N MET A 214 -22.21 -3.78 16.28
CA MET A 214 -22.55 -5.08 15.69
C MET A 214 -21.95 -5.21 14.29
N ALA A 215 -22.10 -4.21 13.41
CA ALA A 215 -21.59 -4.23 12.07
C ALA A 215 -20.05 -4.34 12.06
N GLU A 216 -19.35 -3.45 12.75
CA GLU A 216 -17.89 -3.43 12.82
C GLU A 216 -17.34 -4.76 13.35
N GLN A 217 -17.84 -5.24 14.51
CA GLN A 217 -17.32 -6.47 15.12
C GLN A 217 -17.64 -7.72 14.30
N THR A 218 -18.77 -7.76 13.59
CA THR A 218 -19.10 -8.87 12.70
C THR A 218 -18.11 -8.95 11.53
N PHE A 219 -17.79 -7.82 10.88
CA PHE A 219 -16.82 -7.79 9.78
C PHE A 219 -15.40 -8.07 10.25
N ILE A 220 -14.97 -7.48 11.38
CA ILE A 220 -13.64 -7.73 11.96
C ILE A 220 -13.49 -9.21 12.32
N GLY A 221 -14.48 -9.80 13.00
CA GLY A 221 -14.46 -11.21 13.39
C GLY A 221 -14.45 -12.15 12.20
N ALA A 222 -15.25 -11.87 11.16
CA ALA A 222 -15.28 -12.67 9.94
C ALA A 222 -13.96 -12.58 9.17
N ALA A 223 -13.35 -11.38 9.08
CA ALA A 223 -12.03 -11.19 8.47
C ALA A 223 -10.93 -11.93 9.23
N ALA A 224 -10.94 -11.87 10.58
CA ALA A 224 -10.01 -12.61 11.42
C ALA A 224 -10.15 -14.12 11.25
N LEU A 225 -11.40 -14.63 11.16
CA LEU A 225 -11.65 -16.05 10.92
C LEU A 225 -11.15 -16.48 9.53
N LEU A 226 -11.35 -15.65 8.51
CA LEU A 226 -10.83 -15.88 7.16
C LEU A 226 -9.28 -15.95 7.18
N ALA A 227 -8.62 -14.99 7.84
CA ALA A 227 -7.17 -14.94 7.94
C ALA A 227 -6.57 -16.12 8.72
N ALA A 228 -7.29 -16.67 9.70
CA ALA A 228 -6.88 -17.83 10.50
C ALA A 228 -7.23 -19.19 9.87
N SER A 229 -7.77 -19.20 8.65
CA SER A 229 -8.29 -20.41 8.00
C SER A 229 -7.70 -20.60 6.61
N ASP A 230 -7.30 -21.83 6.29
CA ASP A 230 -6.91 -22.24 4.93
C ASP A 230 -8.13 -22.64 4.06
N VAL A 231 -9.33 -22.41 4.57
CA VAL A 231 -10.58 -22.82 3.91
C VAL A 231 -11.06 -21.72 2.96
N ASP A 232 -11.51 -22.15 1.78
CA ASP A 232 -12.11 -21.26 0.78
C ASP A 232 -13.28 -20.43 1.37
N PRO A 233 -13.39 -19.13 1.04
CA PRO A 233 -14.47 -18.25 1.52
C PRO A 233 -15.88 -18.78 1.28
N ALA A 234 -16.11 -19.48 0.17
CA ALA A 234 -17.42 -20.09 -0.12
C ALA A 234 -17.76 -21.21 0.88
N GLU A 235 -16.76 -21.98 1.30
CA GLU A 235 -16.94 -23.00 2.32
C GLU A 235 -17.15 -22.39 3.72
N LEU A 236 -16.43 -21.32 4.08
CA LEU A 236 -16.68 -20.59 5.33
C LEU A 236 -18.11 -20.06 5.36
N ARG A 237 -18.58 -19.47 4.26
CA ARG A 237 -19.97 -19.03 4.11
C ARG A 237 -20.94 -20.20 4.30
N ARG A 238 -20.69 -21.35 3.68
CA ARG A 238 -21.54 -22.55 3.81
C ARG A 238 -21.66 -23.01 5.27
N ARG A 239 -20.58 -22.98 6.04
CA ARG A 239 -20.56 -23.39 7.46
C ARG A 239 -21.47 -22.55 8.35
N VAL A 240 -21.71 -21.28 8.00
CA VAL A 240 -22.60 -20.36 8.73
C VAL A 240 -23.98 -20.23 8.07
N THR A 241 -24.29 -21.09 7.07
CA THR A 241 -25.55 -21.07 6.31
C THR A 241 -26.27 -22.41 6.45
N SER A 242 -27.08 -22.52 7.48
CA SER A 242 -27.87 -23.74 7.70
C SER A 242 -29.00 -23.90 6.66
N PRO A 243 -29.26 -25.11 6.16
CA PRO A 243 -30.40 -25.35 5.25
C PRO A 243 -31.72 -24.88 5.84
N ASN A 244 -32.51 -24.17 5.03
CA ASN A 244 -33.79 -23.54 5.42
C ASN A 244 -33.66 -22.49 6.56
N GLY A 245 -32.44 -22.04 6.90
CA GLY A 245 -32.17 -21.06 7.94
C GLY A 245 -32.35 -19.62 7.48
N THR A 246 -32.26 -18.69 8.45
CA THR A 246 -32.38 -17.26 8.19
C THR A 246 -31.23 -16.75 7.31
N THR A 247 -30.01 -17.28 7.52
CA THR A 247 -28.83 -16.92 6.74
C THR A 247 -28.99 -17.30 5.26
N GLU A 248 -29.52 -18.48 4.97
CA GLU A 248 -29.77 -18.92 3.58
C GLU A 248 -30.72 -17.96 2.85
N ARG A 249 -31.81 -17.53 3.52
CA ARG A 249 -32.75 -16.55 2.94
C ARG A 249 -32.09 -15.21 2.67
N ALA A 250 -31.26 -14.74 3.60
CA ALA A 250 -30.54 -13.48 3.43
C ALA A 250 -29.50 -13.56 2.29
N ILE A 251 -28.73 -14.65 2.22
CA ILE A 251 -27.75 -14.87 1.14
C ILE A 251 -28.45 -14.95 -0.22
N GLY A 252 -29.63 -15.61 -0.32
CA GLY A 252 -30.39 -15.62 -1.56
C GLY A 252 -30.70 -14.22 -2.10
N VAL A 253 -31.19 -13.31 -1.23
CA VAL A 253 -31.46 -11.91 -1.62
C VAL A 253 -30.19 -11.19 -2.10
N LEU A 254 -29.04 -11.40 -1.43
CA LEU A 254 -27.77 -10.79 -1.83
C LEU A 254 -27.24 -11.34 -3.16
N GLN A 255 -27.44 -12.63 -3.42
CA GLN A 255 -27.07 -13.26 -4.68
C GLN A 255 -27.95 -12.80 -5.85
N ASP A 256 -29.24 -12.60 -5.61
CA ASP A 256 -30.17 -12.06 -6.63
C ASP A 256 -29.78 -10.64 -7.06
N ALA A 257 -29.08 -9.88 -6.19
CA ALA A 257 -28.55 -8.56 -6.52
C ALA A 257 -27.31 -8.60 -7.44
N ARG A 258 -26.84 -9.80 -7.84
CA ARG A 258 -25.70 -9.97 -8.76
C ARG A 258 -24.47 -9.15 -8.35
N LEU A 259 -23.99 -9.36 -7.12
CA LEU A 259 -22.84 -8.62 -6.57
C LEU A 259 -21.57 -8.77 -7.43
N ASP A 260 -21.41 -9.89 -8.11
CA ASP A 260 -20.35 -10.15 -9.08
C ASP A 260 -20.33 -9.10 -10.21
N GLU A 261 -21.48 -8.86 -10.83
CA GLU A 261 -21.63 -7.84 -11.89
C GLU A 261 -21.47 -6.43 -11.35
N LEU A 262 -21.94 -6.18 -10.12
CA LEU A 262 -21.83 -4.86 -9.49
C LEU A 262 -20.36 -4.52 -9.21
N PHE A 263 -19.59 -5.45 -8.63
CA PHE A 263 -18.15 -5.28 -8.43
C PHE A 263 -17.39 -5.17 -9.75
N GLY A 264 -17.77 -5.95 -10.78
CA GLY A 264 -17.21 -5.82 -12.13
C GLY A 264 -17.33 -4.39 -12.65
N ARG A 265 -18.54 -3.83 -12.67
CA ARG A 265 -18.79 -2.45 -13.13
C ARG A 265 -18.07 -1.40 -12.27
N ALA A 266 -18.02 -1.60 -10.94
CA ALA A 266 -17.34 -0.66 -10.05
C ALA A 266 -15.82 -0.63 -10.30
N THR A 267 -15.20 -1.78 -10.47
CA THR A 267 -13.76 -1.90 -10.77
C THR A 267 -13.43 -1.43 -12.17
N ASP A 268 -14.29 -1.66 -13.17
CA ASP A 268 -14.13 -1.13 -14.52
C ASP A 268 -14.16 0.42 -14.54
N ALA A 269 -15.09 1.02 -13.79
CA ALA A 269 -15.16 2.48 -13.65
C ALA A 269 -13.89 3.05 -12.99
N ALA A 270 -13.39 2.39 -11.94
CA ALA A 270 -12.14 2.76 -11.27
C ALA A 270 -10.94 2.62 -12.22
N LEU A 271 -10.87 1.54 -13.01
CA LEU A 271 -9.80 1.30 -13.97
C LEU A 271 -9.80 2.34 -15.09
N ALA A 272 -10.97 2.68 -15.61
CA ALA A 272 -11.10 3.74 -16.62
C ALA A 272 -10.53 5.07 -16.08
N ARG A 273 -10.89 5.42 -14.84
CA ARG A 273 -10.38 6.65 -14.21
C ARG A 273 -8.88 6.62 -13.95
N ALA A 274 -8.33 5.49 -13.53
CA ALA A 274 -6.88 5.33 -13.34
C ALA A 274 -6.11 5.58 -14.64
N ARG A 275 -6.60 5.04 -15.76
CA ARG A 275 -6.02 5.25 -17.10
C ARG A 275 -6.11 6.70 -17.56
N GLU A 276 -7.23 7.39 -17.32
CA GLU A 276 -7.36 8.82 -17.61
C GLU A 276 -6.33 9.66 -16.85
N MET A 277 -6.15 9.37 -15.56
CA MET A 277 -5.17 10.08 -14.73
C MET A 277 -3.74 9.84 -15.21
N ALA A 278 -3.40 8.62 -15.60
CA ALA A 278 -2.09 8.29 -16.14
C ALA A 278 -1.83 8.98 -17.51
N ALA A 279 -2.84 9.13 -18.34
CA ALA A 279 -2.73 9.80 -19.65
C ALA A 279 -2.63 11.33 -19.54
N GLY A 280 -3.07 11.94 -18.46
CA GLY A 280 -3.02 13.38 -18.21
C GLY A 280 -1.85 13.83 -17.33
N SER A 281 -0.91 12.93 -17.02
CA SER A 281 0.24 13.17 -16.13
C SER A 281 1.51 13.45 -16.90
#